data_5f86e6abb52cf34d973dae963a96331d
#
_entry.id   5f86e6abb52cf34d973dae963a96331d
#
_cell.length_a   1.000
_cell.length_b   1.000
_cell.length_c   1.000
_cell.angle_alpha   90.00
_cell.angle_beta   90.00
_cell.angle_gamma   90.00
#
_symmetry.space_group_name_H-M   'P 1'
#
loop_
_entity.id
_entity.type
_entity.pdbx_description
1 polymer ?
#
loop_
_entity_poly.entity_id
_entity_poly.type
_entity_poly.pdbx_seq_one_letter_code
_entity_poly.pdbx_strand_id
1 'polypeptide(L)'
;MLTSSYVFLKGLRFHSYHGVLEQERVVGNDYLVDVRLAVRIDKAMESDRLEDTINYAEIHSLIKKEMVQPSQLIEHVAGRISQRLFDRYPVATGVDLRITKLNPPMGADCEGAGVEVHLTRETPANSSCC
;
A
#
# COMPACT_ATOMS: atom_id res chain seq x y z
N MET A 1 -15.15 -1.44 24.06
CA MET A 1 -13.67 -1.47 23.96
C MET A 1 -13.25 -1.76 22.53
N LEU A 2 -12.34 -0.95 22.02
CA LEU A 2 -11.84 -1.13 20.65
C LEU A 2 -10.88 -2.31 20.59
N THR A 3 -11.16 -3.29 19.74
CA THR A 3 -10.28 -4.46 19.59
C THR A 3 -9.29 -4.27 18.44
N SER A 4 -9.73 -3.69 17.35
CA SER A 4 -8.84 -3.39 16.23
C SER A 4 -9.40 -2.22 15.44
N SER A 5 -8.53 -1.54 14.72
CA SER A 5 -8.96 -0.44 13.86
C SER A 5 -7.96 -0.25 12.73
N TYR A 6 -8.44 0.35 11.65
CA TYR A 6 -7.65 0.54 10.45
C TYR A 6 -7.98 1.88 9.82
N VAL A 7 -6.98 2.48 9.20
CA VAL A 7 -7.17 3.57 8.25
C VAL A 7 -6.93 2.99 6.88
N PHE A 8 -7.83 3.24 5.94
CA PHE A 8 -7.69 2.62 4.62
C PHE A 8 -8.05 3.56 3.49
N LEU A 9 -7.47 3.26 2.32
CA LEU A 9 -7.86 3.85 1.04
C LEU A 9 -8.20 2.69 0.11
N LYS A 10 -9.30 2.83 -0.60
CA LYS A 10 -9.79 1.77 -1.47
C LYS A 10 -9.93 2.28 -2.90
N GLY A 11 -9.40 1.50 -3.83
CA GLY A 11 -9.58 1.80 -5.25
C GLY A 11 -8.84 3.02 -5.75
N LEU A 12 -7.64 3.28 -5.23
CA LEU A 12 -6.82 4.35 -5.78
C LEU A 12 -6.38 3.99 -7.19
N ARG A 13 -6.61 4.89 -8.14
CA ARG A 13 -6.28 4.65 -9.54
C ARG A 13 -4.98 5.35 -9.91
N PHE A 14 -4.12 4.60 -10.62
CA PHE A 14 -2.86 5.15 -11.14
C PHE A 14 -2.62 4.59 -12.52
N HIS A 15 -2.01 5.40 -13.39
CA HIS A 15 -1.45 4.91 -14.64
C HIS A 15 0.06 4.84 -14.42
N SER A 16 0.64 3.66 -14.54
CA SER A 16 2.04 3.43 -14.20
C SER A 16 2.71 2.51 -15.22
N TYR A 17 4.03 2.47 -15.17
CA TYR A 17 4.85 1.85 -16.21
C TYR A 17 5.68 0.69 -15.66
N HIS A 18 5.06 -0.12 -14.82
CA HIS A 18 5.68 -1.32 -14.28
C HIS A 18 5.51 -2.47 -15.27
N GLY A 19 6.51 -3.31 -15.38
CA GLY A 19 6.39 -4.51 -16.19
C GLY A 19 7.72 -5.08 -16.61
N VAL A 20 7.70 -6.38 -16.91
CA VAL A 20 8.85 -7.09 -17.43
C VAL A 20 9.03 -6.82 -18.93
N LEU A 21 7.91 -6.71 -19.65
CA LEU A 21 7.94 -6.48 -21.09
C LEU A 21 8.19 -5.00 -21.39
N GLU A 22 9.00 -4.75 -22.42
CA GLU A 22 9.31 -3.39 -22.81
C GLU A 22 8.04 -2.58 -23.13
N GLN A 23 7.08 -3.21 -23.78
CA GLN A 23 5.83 -2.54 -24.13
C GLN A 23 5.08 -2.07 -22.89
N GLU A 24 5.09 -2.84 -21.82
CA GLU A 24 4.47 -2.45 -20.55
C GLU A 24 5.12 -1.18 -20.00
N ARG A 25 6.43 -1.05 -20.14
CA ARG A 25 7.17 0.11 -19.65
C ARG A 25 6.99 1.35 -20.50
N VAL A 26 6.62 1.19 -21.77
CA VAL A 26 6.41 2.29 -22.69
C VAL A 26 4.97 2.76 -22.68
N VAL A 27 4.02 1.84 -22.78
CA VAL A 27 2.59 2.15 -22.85
C VAL A 27 1.99 2.33 -21.47
N GLY A 28 2.46 1.56 -20.51
CA GLY A 28 1.92 1.58 -19.16
C GLY A 28 0.63 0.82 -19.04
N ASN A 29 0.05 0.88 -17.85
CA ASN A 29 -1.21 0.22 -17.55
C ASN A 29 -1.91 0.97 -16.43
N ASP A 30 -3.20 0.70 -16.28
CA ASP A 30 -3.97 1.25 -15.19
C ASP A 30 -3.94 0.28 -14.02
N TYR A 31 -3.74 0.83 -12.83
CA TYR A 31 -3.62 0.06 -11.60
C TYR A 31 -4.63 0.54 -10.58
N LEU A 32 -5.12 -0.37 -9.77
CA LEU A 32 -5.86 -0.05 -8.56
C LEU A 32 -5.01 -0.42 -7.37
N VAL A 33 -4.96 0.46 -6.39
CA VAL A 33 -4.25 0.20 -5.15
C VAL A 33 -5.23 0.31 -4.00
N ASP A 34 -5.28 -0.75 -3.19
CA ASP A 34 -6.04 -0.77 -1.95
C ASP A 34 -5.05 -0.94 -0.82
N VAL A 35 -5.15 -0.11 0.21
CA VAL A 35 -4.21 -0.13 1.32
C VAL A 35 -4.95 0.04 2.64
N ARG A 36 -4.50 -0.68 3.64
CA ARG A 36 -5.08 -0.62 4.98
C ARG A 36 -3.95 -0.66 6.00
N LEU A 37 -3.92 0.33 6.89
CA LEU A 37 -2.93 0.39 7.95
C LEU A 37 -3.61 0.04 9.27
N ALA A 38 -3.06 -0.92 9.98
CA ALA A 38 -3.51 -1.29 11.32
C ALA A 38 -2.98 -0.28 12.32
N VAL A 39 -3.84 0.58 12.81
CA VAL A 39 -3.48 1.63 13.77
C VAL A 39 -4.61 1.81 14.77
N ARG A 40 -4.27 2.25 15.98
CA ARG A 40 -5.28 2.59 16.98
C ARG A 40 -5.88 3.96 16.65
N ILE A 41 -7.20 4.02 16.55
CA ILE A 41 -7.89 5.30 16.29
C ILE A 41 -8.78 5.73 17.45
N ASP A 42 -8.70 5.04 18.58
CA ASP A 42 -9.55 5.36 19.73
C ASP A 42 -9.32 6.78 20.24
N LYS A 43 -8.11 7.29 20.18
CA LYS A 43 -7.85 8.66 20.61
C LYS A 43 -8.56 9.66 19.70
N ALA A 44 -8.51 9.47 18.38
CA ALA A 44 -9.20 10.34 17.43
C ALA A 44 -10.72 10.20 17.56
N MET A 45 -11.21 9.00 17.92
CA MET A 45 -12.63 8.78 18.13
C MET A 45 -13.17 9.65 19.26
N GLU A 46 -12.33 9.95 20.25
CA GLU A 46 -12.74 10.80 21.38
C GLU A 46 -12.46 12.27 21.14
N SER A 47 -11.31 12.60 20.56
CA SER A 47 -10.82 13.97 20.50
C SER A 47 -11.33 14.77 19.30
N ASP A 48 -11.65 14.09 18.21
CA ASP A 48 -12.01 14.73 16.93
C ASP A 48 -10.86 15.60 16.40
N ARG A 49 -9.60 15.23 16.68
CA ARG A 49 -8.44 16.02 16.28
C ARG A 49 -7.65 15.27 15.23
N LEU A 50 -7.24 15.96 14.17
CA LEU A 50 -6.48 15.38 13.07
C LEU A 50 -5.14 14.83 13.53
N GLU A 51 -4.49 15.47 14.47
CA GLU A 51 -3.20 15.02 14.98
C GLU A 51 -3.26 13.70 15.73
N ASP A 52 -4.44 13.23 16.08
CA ASP A 52 -4.62 11.97 16.79
C ASP A 52 -4.87 10.80 15.84
N THR A 53 -4.77 11.01 14.54
CA THR A 53 -4.97 9.97 13.53
C THR A 53 -3.96 10.11 12.41
N ILE A 54 -4.06 9.22 11.42
CA ILE A 54 -3.24 9.30 10.22
C ILE A 54 -4.07 9.96 9.11
N ASN A 55 -3.49 10.97 8.48
CA ASN A 55 -4.13 11.66 7.38
C ASN A 55 -4.00 10.83 6.11
N TYR A 56 -5.11 10.29 5.61
CA TYR A 56 -5.10 9.43 4.43
C TYR A 56 -4.69 10.17 3.16
N ALA A 57 -4.77 11.50 3.11
CA ALA A 57 -4.23 12.26 1.98
C ALA A 57 -2.71 12.13 1.89
N GLU A 58 -2.01 12.04 3.03
CA GLU A 58 -0.58 11.78 3.05
C GLU A 58 -0.26 10.38 2.55
N ILE A 59 -1.07 9.40 2.91
CA ILE A 59 -0.90 8.03 2.43
C ILE A 59 -0.99 8.02 0.90
N HIS A 60 -1.98 8.70 0.35
CA HIS A 60 -2.14 8.81 -1.10
C HIS A 60 -0.91 9.40 -1.76
N SER A 61 -0.39 10.52 -1.22
CA SER A 61 0.80 11.17 -1.78
C SER A 61 2.01 10.25 -1.77
N LEU A 62 2.18 9.51 -0.69
CA LEU A 62 3.29 8.57 -0.56
C LEU A 62 3.19 7.44 -1.59
N ILE A 63 2.00 6.86 -1.74
CA ILE A 63 1.77 5.80 -2.71
C ILE A 63 1.98 6.31 -4.13
N LYS A 64 1.49 7.52 -4.43
CA LYS A 64 1.65 8.12 -5.74
C LYS A 64 3.12 8.24 -6.13
N LYS A 65 3.97 8.68 -5.20
CA LYS A 65 5.40 8.79 -5.47
C LYS A 65 6.02 7.45 -5.82
N GLU A 66 5.60 6.39 -5.15
CA GLU A 66 6.14 5.06 -5.43
C GLU A 66 5.60 4.49 -6.74
N MET A 67 4.35 4.78 -7.07
CA MET A 67 3.75 4.28 -8.31
C MET A 67 4.37 4.93 -9.56
N VAL A 68 4.95 6.12 -9.42
CA VAL A 68 5.62 6.80 -10.54
C VAL A 68 6.93 6.12 -10.90
N GLN A 69 7.59 5.46 -9.96
CA GLN A 69 8.87 4.81 -10.20
C GLN A 69 8.66 3.42 -10.79
N PRO A 70 9.12 3.15 -12.02
CA PRO A 70 8.89 1.85 -12.65
C PRO A 70 9.64 0.73 -11.93
N SER A 71 9.01 -0.43 -11.86
CA SER A 71 9.64 -1.67 -11.43
C SER A 71 9.23 -2.74 -12.42
N GLN A 72 10.03 -3.79 -12.53
CA GLN A 72 9.68 -4.91 -13.38
C GLN A 72 8.49 -5.70 -12.81
N LEU A 73 8.46 -5.85 -11.50
CA LEU A 73 7.44 -6.64 -10.82
C LEU A 73 6.62 -5.76 -9.88
N ILE A 74 5.30 -5.97 -9.88
CA ILE A 74 4.45 -5.25 -8.93
C ILE A 74 4.70 -5.70 -7.49
N GLU A 75 5.24 -6.90 -7.29
CA GLU A 75 5.73 -7.36 -5.98
C GLU A 75 6.78 -6.41 -5.41
N HIS A 76 7.68 -5.94 -6.25
CA HIS A 76 8.72 -4.99 -5.84
C HIS A 76 8.09 -3.64 -5.46
N VAL A 77 7.11 -3.19 -6.23
CA VAL A 77 6.38 -1.96 -5.92
C VAL A 77 5.67 -2.11 -4.57
N ALA A 78 5.04 -3.26 -4.34
CA ALA A 78 4.37 -3.53 -3.06
C ALA A 78 5.35 -3.45 -1.89
N GLY A 79 6.54 -3.99 -2.07
CA GLY A 79 7.60 -3.91 -1.06
C GLY A 79 8.01 -2.48 -0.77
N ARG A 80 8.21 -1.67 -1.80
CA ARG A 80 8.58 -0.27 -1.63
C ARG A 80 7.50 0.53 -0.92
N ILE A 81 6.25 0.37 -1.32
CA ILE A 81 5.13 1.08 -0.70
C ILE A 81 5.02 0.69 0.78
N SER A 82 5.05 -0.61 1.06
CA SER A 82 4.92 -1.10 2.44
C SER A 82 6.03 -0.56 3.34
N GLN A 83 7.26 -0.57 2.84
CA GLN A 83 8.40 -0.07 3.61
C GLN A 83 8.25 1.42 3.91
N ARG A 84 7.82 2.20 2.91
CA ARG A 84 7.59 3.64 3.09
C ARG A 84 6.51 3.91 4.12
N LEU A 85 5.44 3.12 4.10
CA LEU A 85 4.36 3.29 5.06
C LEU A 85 4.81 2.99 6.49
N PHE A 86 5.57 1.91 6.68
CA PHE A 86 6.10 1.58 8.00
C PHE A 86 7.09 2.64 8.49
N ASP A 87 7.91 3.17 7.59
CA ASP A 87 8.89 4.21 7.97
C ASP A 87 8.18 5.51 8.35
N ARG A 88 7.17 5.90 7.60
CA ARG A 88 6.47 7.17 7.82
C ARG A 88 5.54 7.12 9.03
N TYR A 89 4.96 5.95 9.30
CA TYR A 89 3.96 5.79 10.37
C TYR A 89 4.41 4.75 11.37
N PRO A 90 5.27 5.13 12.34
CA PRO A 90 5.74 4.17 13.35
C PRO A 90 4.63 3.55 14.17
N VAL A 91 3.48 4.22 14.29
CA VAL A 91 2.34 3.72 15.04
C VAL A 91 1.60 2.59 14.32
N ALA A 92 1.83 2.42 13.03
CA ALA A 92 1.18 1.35 12.28
C ALA A 92 1.81 0.02 12.64
N THR A 93 0.99 -0.95 13.04
CA THR A 93 1.45 -2.28 13.40
C THR A 93 1.34 -3.26 12.26
N GLY A 94 0.59 -2.92 11.22
CA GLY A 94 0.45 -3.76 10.05
C GLY A 94 0.05 -2.97 8.84
N VAL A 95 0.36 -3.53 7.67
CA VAL A 95 -0.02 -2.98 6.38
C VAL A 95 -0.60 -4.10 5.55
N ASP A 96 -1.81 -3.90 5.03
CA ASP A 96 -2.42 -4.76 4.04
C ASP A 96 -2.47 -3.97 2.74
N LEU A 97 -1.93 -4.54 1.67
CA LEU A 97 -1.79 -3.83 0.42
C LEU A 97 -2.15 -4.75 -0.74
N ARG A 98 -3.00 -4.26 -1.63
CA ARG A 98 -3.35 -4.97 -2.85
C ARG A 98 -3.07 -4.06 -4.04
N ILE A 99 -2.33 -4.56 -5.02
CA ILE A 99 -2.08 -3.85 -6.28
C ILE A 99 -2.66 -4.70 -7.40
N THR A 100 -3.59 -4.12 -8.15
CA THR A 100 -4.28 -4.80 -9.24
C THR A 100 -3.94 -4.11 -10.56
N LYS A 101 -3.47 -4.90 -11.52
CA LYS A 101 -3.25 -4.45 -12.90
C LYS A 101 -4.54 -4.73 -13.66
N LEU A 102 -5.16 -3.68 -14.21
CA LEU A 102 -6.50 -3.82 -14.80
C LEU A 102 -6.50 -4.50 -16.16
N ASN A 103 -5.42 -4.36 -16.93
CA ASN A 103 -5.34 -4.94 -18.26
C ASN A 103 -4.07 -5.78 -18.37
N PRO A 104 -4.02 -6.95 -17.70
CA PRO A 104 -2.81 -7.75 -17.73
C PRO A 104 -2.56 -8.32 -19.14
N PRO A 105 -1.30 -8.31 -19.61
CA PRO A 105 -0.99 -8.73 -20.97
C PRO A 105 -0.88 -10.25 -21.09
N MET A 106 -1.95 -10.96 -20.80
CA MET A 106 -1.93 -12.42 -20.84
C MET A 106 -3.05 -13.02 -21.71
N GLY A 107 -3.80 -12.17 -22.42
CA GLY A 107 -4.83 -12.64 -23.33
C GLY A 107 -6.05 -13.23 -22.67
N ALA A 108 -6.20 -13.09 -21.37
CA ALA A 108 -7.35 -13.61 -20.65
C ALA A 108 -8.40 -12.51 -20.42
N ASP A 109 -9.65 -12.93 -20.36
CA ASP A 109 -10.74 -12.02 -20.05
C ASP A 109 -10.93 -12.04 -18.52
N CYS A 110 -10.42 -11.02 -17.84
CA CYS A 110 -10.54 -10.92 -16.39
C CYS A 110 -10.60 -9.44 -15.99
N GLU A 111 -11.09 -9.18 -14.78
CA GLU A 111 -11.16 -7.81 -14.27
C GLU A 111 -9.79 -7.26 -13.92
N GLY A 112 -8.86 -8.11 -13.63
CA GLY A 112 -7.50 -7.69 -13.30
C GLY A 112 -6.72 -8.82 -12.69
N ALA A 113 -5.43 -8.59 -12.51
CA ALA A 113 -4.53 -9.53 -11.86
C ALA A 113 -3.54 -8.74 -11.02
N GLY A 114 -3.07 -9.32 -9.95
CA GLY A 114 -2.17 -8.55 -9.10
C GLY A 114 -1.63 -9.33 -7.93
N VAL A 115 -1.17 -8.58 -6.93
CA VAL A 115 -0.60 -9.13 -5.71
C VAL A 115 -1.30 -8.53 -4.50
N GLU A 116 -1.35 -9.31 -3.44
CA GLU A 116 -1.87 -8.85 -2.16
C GLU A 116 -0.92 -9.29 -1.08
N VAL A 117 -0.53 -8.36 -0.21
CA VAL A 117 0.41 -8.66 0.87
C VAL A 117 -0.16 -8.19 2.20
N HIS A 118 0.16 -8.92 3.25
CA HIS A 118 -0.22 -8.61 4.62
C HIS A 118 1.06 -8.64 5.45
N LEU A 119 1.47 -7.49 5.95
CA LEU A 119 2.74 -7.35 6.65
C LEU A 119 2.49 -6.88 8.08
N THR A 120 3.23 -7.46 9.00
CA THR A 120 3.20 -7.07 10.40
C THR A 120 4.56 -6.50 10.76
N ARG A 121 4.57 -5.42 11.54
CA ARG A 121 5.82 -4.81 11.95
C ARG A 121 6.56 -5.72 12.91
N GLU A 122 7.85 -5.92 12.64
CA GLU A 122 8.71 -6.65 13.55
C GLU A 122 9.04 -5.79 14.76
N THR A 123 9.16 -6.44 15.90
CA THR A 123 9.54 -5.77 17.13
C THR A 123 11.05 -5.79 17.24
N PRO A 124 11.73 -4.64 17.18
CA PRO A 124 13.19 -4.60 17.17
C PRO A 124 13.83 -5.32 18.34
N ALA A 125 13.28 -5.11 19.53
CA ALA A 125 13.84 -5.73 20.72
C ALA A 125 13.77 -7.25 20.66
N ASN A 126 12.71 -7.78 20.11
CA ASN A 126 12.55 -9.22 19.99
C ASN A 126 13.52 -9.79 18.98
N SER A 127 13.70 -9.08 17.90
CA SER A 127 14.58 -9.58 16.87
C SER A 127 16.02 -9.63 17.34
N SER A 128 16.39 -8.81 18.29
CA SER A 128 17.74 -8.79 18.78
C SER A 128 18.00 -9.88 19.81
N CYS A 129 17.00 -10.52 20.25
CA CYS A 129 17.09 -11.44 21.31
C CYS A 129 17.72 -12.72 20.94
N CYS A 130 18.16 -12.88 19.92
CA CYS A 130 18.64 -14.18 19.60
C CYS A 130 20.08 -14.34 19.78
#